data_60382ca1c0b40988279c8e39a9f01ba3
#
_entry.id   60382ca1c0b40988279c8e39a9f01ba3
#
_cell.length_a   1.000
_cell.length_b   1.000
_cell.length_c   1.000
_cell.angle_alpha   90.00
_cell.angle_beta   90.00
_cell.angle_gamma   90.00
#
_symmetry.space_group_name_H-M   'P 1'
#
loop_
_entity.id
_entity.type
_entity.pdbx_description
1 polymer ?
#
loop_
_entity_poly.entity_id
_entity_poly.type
_entity_poly.pdbx_seq_one_letter_code
_entity_poly.pdbx_strand_id
1 'polypeptide(L)' 'MNADQLKGRWTQFKGELKGKWGEFTDNDLTEIDGNFDKFVGKVQERYGDKKSDLMKWAEAWHAKPATDAEGKK' A
#
# COMPACT_ATOMS: atom_id res chain seq x y z
N MET A 1 0.44 10.26 1.14
CA MET A 1 1.12 9.12 1.82
C MET A 1 2.58 9.45 2.00
N ASN A 2 3.11 9.17 3.18
CA ASN A 2 4.52 9.36 3.44
C ASN A 2 5.07 8.11 4.12
N ALA A 3 6.39 8.09 4.38
CA ALA A 3 7.03 6.91 4.94
C ALA A 3 6.47 6.51 6.29
N ASP A 4 6.17 7.49 7.13
CA ASP A 4 5.63 7.22 8.46
C ASP A 4 4.23 6.62 8.38
N GLN A 5 3.40 7.14 7.49
CA GLN A 5 2.06 6.60 7.30
C GLN A 5 2.11 5.18 6.78
N LEU A 6 2.97 4.93 5.82
CA LEU A 6 3.09 3.58 5.26
C LEU A 6 3.51 2.60 6.34
N LYS A 7 4.52 2.95 7.11
CA LYS A 7 5.01 2.06 8.16
C LYS A 7 3.96 1.85 9.25
N GLY A 8 3.33 2.94 9.69
CA GLY A 8 2.36 2.87 10.78
C GLY A 8 1.09 2.13 10.44
N ARG A 9 0.72 2.11 9.16
CA ARG A 9 -0.52 1.45 8.72
C ARG A 9 -0.24 0.24 7.84
N TRP A 10 0.98 -0.24 7.85
CA TRP A 10 1.41 -1.28 6.92
C TRP A 10 0.57 -2.56 7.03
N THR A 11 0.28 -3.00 8.22
CA THR A 11 -0.45 -4.27 8.40
C THR A 11 -1.81 -4.22 7.72
N GLN A 12 -2.54 -3.11 7.89
CA GLN A 12 -3.83 -2.94 7.24
C GLN A 12 -3.67 -2.72 5.75
N PHE A 13 -2.75 -1.85 5.37
CA PHE A 13 -2.53 -1.51 3.98
C PHE A 13 -2.08 -2.74 3.19
N LYS A 14 -1.22 -3.54 3.77
CA LYS A 14 -0.72 -4.76 3.15
C LYS A 14 -1.88 -5.68 2.72
N GLY A 15 -2.87 -5.84 3.58
CA GLY A 15 -4.01 -6.66 3.27
C GLY A 15 -4.83 -6.12 2.11
N GLU A 16 -5.06 -4.80 2.09
CA GLU A 16 -5.79 -4.17 1.01
C GLU A 16 -5.01 -4.22 -0.30
N LEU A 17 -3.71 -3.99 -0.19
CA LEU A 17 -2.83 -4.02 -1.35
C LEU A 17 -2.87 -5.39 -2.01
N LYS A 18 -2.74 -6.44 -1.22
CA LYS A 18 -2.76 -7.79 -1.73
C LYS A 18 -4.10 -8.12 -2.38
N GLY A 19 -5.20 -7.67 -1.78
CA GLY A 19 -6.53 -7.93 -2.30
C GLY A 19 -6.81 -7.23 -3.61
N LYS A 20 -6.34 -6.00 -3.76
CA LYS A 20 -6.62 -5.22 -4.97
C LYS A 20 -5.55 -5.41 -6.04
N TRP A 21 -4.31 -5.56 -5.65
CA TRP A 21 -3.17 -5.64 -6.55
C TRP A 21 -2.49 -7.00 -6.38
N GLY A 22 -3.12 -8.01 -6.96
CA GLY A 22 -2.80 -9.41 -6.70
C GLY A 22 -1.47 -9.92 -7.23
N GLU A 23 -0.74 -9.12 -8.02
CA GLU A 23 0.57 -9.57 -8.50
C GLU A 23 1.66 -9.48 -7.44
N PHE A 24 1.40 -8.77 -6.34
CA PHE A 24 2.34 -8.80 -5.23
C PHE A 24 2.25 -10.14 -4.53
N THR A 25 3.40 -10.72 -4.27
CA THR A 25 3.46 -11.97 -3.52
C THR A 25 3.62 -11.67 -2.03
N ASP A 26 3.40 -12.68 -1.20
CA ASP A 26 3.65 -12.53 0.24
C ASP A 26 5.10 -12.15 0.49
N ASN A 27 6.01 -12.72 -0.29
CA ASN A 27 7.43 -12.40 -0.16
C ASN A 27 7.71 -10.94 -0.48
N ASP A 28 7.07 -10.41 -1.54
CA ASP A 28 7.21 -9.00 -1.89
C ASP A 28 6.77 -8.13 -0.74
N LEU A 29 5.63 -8.45 -0.14
CA LEU A 29 5.08 -7.65 0.94
C LEU A 29 5.96 -7.72 2.18
N THR A 30 6.54 -8.88 2.45
CA THR A 30 7.46 -9.05 3.56
C THR A 30 8.73 -8.22 3.35
N GLU A 31 9.22 -8.18 2.11
CA GLU A 31 10.40 -7.37 1.80
C GLU A 31 10.15 -5.89 1.97
N ILE A 32 8.97 -5.43 1.57
CA ILE A 32 8.60 -4.02 1.72
C ILE A 32 8.54 -3.66 3.20
N ASP A 33 7.82 -4.44 3.98
CA ASP A 33 7.72 -4.30 5.44
C ASP A 33 7.54 -2.85 5.89
N GLY A 34 6.68 -2.13 5.18
CA GLY A 34 6.38 -0.74 5.51
C GLY A 34 7.42 0.29 5.08
N ASN A 35 8.47 -0.14 4.40
CA ASN A 35 9.51 0.78 3.93
C ASN A 35 9.05 1.44 2.62
N PHE A 36 8.97 2.77 2.64
CA PHE A 36 8.41 3.51 1.51
C PHE A 36 9.24 3.32 0.23
N ASP A 37 10.55 3.39 0.33
CA ASP A 37 11.41 3.24 -0.85
C ASP A 37 11.28 1.85 -1.45
N LYS A 38 11.20 0.84 -0.62
CA LYS A 38 11.02 -0.53 -1.10
C LYS A 38 9.65 -0.72 -1.72
N PHE A 39 8.63 -0.08 -1.14
CA PHE A 39 7.31 -0.12 -1.71
C PHE A 39 7.29 0.45 -3.13
N VAL A 40 7.87 1.63 -3.31
CA VAL A 40 7.93 2.26 -4.62
C VAL A 40 8.69 1.37 -5.62
N GLY A 41 9.79 0.78 -5.18
CA GLY A 41 10.57 -0.11 -6.03
C GLY A 41 9.78 -1.34 -6.46
N LYS A 42 9.04 -1.95 -5.54
CA LYS A 42 8.22 -3.11 -5.88
C LYS A 42 7.06 -2.74 -6.79
N VAL A 43 6.46 -1.56 -6.59
CA VAL A 43 5.41 -1.08 -7.48
C VAL A 43 5.97 -0.93 -8.89
N GLN A 44 7.14 -0.35 -9.02
CA GLN A 44 7.78 -0.19 -10.32
C GLN A 44 8.06 -1.55 -10.96
N GLU A 45 8.51 -2.50 -10.17
CA GLU A 45 8.87 -3.81 -10.65
C GLU A 45 7.65 -4.62 -11.11
N ARG A 46 6.58 -4.60 -10.33
CA ARG A 46 5.39 -5.42 -10.60
C ARG A 46 4.36 -4.72 -11.48
N TYR A 47 4.27 -3.39 -11.36
CA TYR A 47 3.23 -2.62 -12.02
C TYR A 47 3.79 -1.37 -12.68
N GLY A 48 4.93 -1.47 -13.36
CA GLY A 48 5.55 -0.31 -13.98
C GLY A 48 4.58 0.52 -14.81
N ASP A 49 3.78 -0.16 -15.64
CA ASP A 49 2.82 0.52 -16.50
C ASP A 49 1.65 1.13 -15.74
N LYS A 50 1.33 0.59 -14.57
CA LYS A 50 0.20 1.04 -13.78
C LYS A 50 0.62 1.70 -12.48
N LYS A 51 1.88 2.07 -12.40
CA LYS A 51 2.42 2.68 -11.17
C LYS A 51 1.62 3.91 -10.76
N SER A 52 1.26 4.75 -11.71
CA SER A 52 0.51 5.97 -11.43
C SER A 52 -0.84 5.64 -10.80
N ASP A 53 -1.55 4.67 -11.37
CA ASP A 53 -2.86 4.28 -10.84
C ASP A 53 -2.74 3.71 -9.44
N LEU A 54 -1.75 2.83 -9.24
CA LEU A 54 -1.55 2.22 -7.94
C LEU A 54 -1.19 3.27 -6.89
N MET A 55 -0.31 4.20 -7.24
CA MET A 55 0.10 5.24 -6.31
C MET A 55 -1.05 6.17 -5.97
N LYS A 56 -1.92 6.48 -6.93
CA LYS A 56 -3.10 7.29 -6.65
C LYS A 56 -4.03 6.57 -5.69
N TRP A 57 -4.23 5.29 -5.90
CA TRP A 57 -5.05 4.48 -5.00
C TRP A 57 -4.45 4.47 -3.59
N ALA A 58 -3.15 4.28 -3.50
CA ALA A 58 -2.46 4.24 -2.21
C ALA A 58 -2.57 5.57 -1.48
N GLU A 59 -2.41 6.68 -2.21
CA GLU A 59 -2.56 8.00 -1.62
C GLU A 59 -3.96 8.20 -1.08
N ALA A 60 -4.97 7.81 -1.85
CA ALA A 60 -6.35 7.94 -1.42
C ALA A 60 -6.63 7.08 -0.19
N TRP A 61 -6.09 5.88 -0.18
CA TRP A 61 -6.28 4.97 0.96
C TRP A 61 -5.68 5.57 2.23
N HIS A 62 -4.47 6.11 2.14
CA HIS A 62 -3.79 6.69 3.31
C HIS A 62 -4.39 8.02 3.73
N ALA A 63 -5.08 8.70 2.82
CA ALA A 63 -5.72 9.96 3.14
C ALA A 63 -6.98 9.78 4.00
N LYS A 64 -7.54 8.58 4.04
CA LYS A 64 -8.74 8.33 4.83
C LYS A 64 -8.42 8.29 6.31
N PRO A 65 -9.28 8.88 7.17
CA PRO A 65 -9.07 8.76 8.60
C PRO A 65 -9.12 7.31 9.03
N ALA A 66 -8.27 6.94 9.98
CA ALA A 66 -8.23 5.56 10.44
C ALA A 66 -9.56 5.10 11.04
N THR A 67 -10.28 6.03 11.67
CA THR A 67 -11.54 5.69 12.30
C THR A 67 -12.67 5.55 11.33
N ASP A 68 -12.48 5.98 10.10
CA ASP A 68 -13.51 5.93 9.11
C ASP A 68 -13.94 4.53 8.80
N ALA A 69 -13.10 3.61 9.03
CA ALA A 69 -13.43 2.25 8.76
C ALA A 69 -14.45 1.71 9.68
N GLU A 70 -14.69 2.37 10.68
CA GLU A 70 -15.57 1.87 11.50
C GLU A 70 -16.80 2.16 11.33
N GLY A 71 -16.82 2.83 10.97
CA GLY A 71 -17.83 3.04 11.03
C GLY A 71 -18.79 2.78 10.75
N LYS A 72 -18.43 2.76 10.84
CA LYS A 72 -19.01 2.66 10.78
C LYS A 72 -19.56 2.11 10.69
N LYS A 73 -19.57 2.16 10.78
CA LYS A 73 -19.94 1.72 10.76
C LYS A 73 -20.26 1.46 10.80
#